data_b5a1b24f5c1c43a536ac58cff38cd9cc
#
_entry.id   b5a1b24f5c1c43a536ac58cff38cd9cc
#
_cell.length_a   1.000
_cell.length_b   1.000
_cell.length_c   1.000
_cell.angle_alpha   90.00
_cell.angle_beta   90.00
_cell.angle_gamma   90.00
#
_symmetry.space_group_name_H-M   'P 1'
#
loop_
_entity.id
_entity.type
_entity.pdbx_description
1 polymer ?
#
loop_
_entity_poly.entity_id
_entity_poly.type
_entity_poly.pdbx_seq_one_letter_code
_entity_poly.pdbx_strand_id
1 'polypeptide(L)'
;MPIDPAMLAKSIATLTDLAPERDLAATLDQAVVAAKQLFAVDAAGIMLADADGKLRWASASDPLAQTLEDNQETFAAGPCLEAFTSGRPAVIHDATLEPRWGEITLAFVELQIRSGLSVPVELGGGPIGTLDVYAAAPGGWDQTEISALQTYAGLVATLLGTAAKAQANGRLAEQLKVALDARRLIDHGACQRF
;
A
#
# COMPACT_ATOMS: atom_id res chain seq x y z
N MET A 1 -9.39 -20.56 0.42
CA MET A 1 -10.41 -20.66 -0.68
C MET A 1 -9.70 -20.31 -1.99
N PRO A 2 -9.96 -21.03 -3.10
CA PRO A 2 -9.31 -20.67 -4.37
C PRO A 2 -9.77 -19.27 -4.80
N ILE A 3 -8.81 -18.41 -5.10
CA ILE A 3 -9.07 -17.07 -5.63
C ILE A 3 -9.69 -17.22 -7.01
N ASP A 4 -10.85 -16.57 -7.24
CA ASP A 4 -11.51 -16.59 -8.55
C ASP A 4 -10.69 -15.78 -9.55
N PRO A 5 -10.14 -16.41 -10.62
CA PRO A 5 -9.35 -15.71 -11.63
C PRO A 5 -10.10 -14.57 -12.33
N ALA A 6 -11.44 -14.67 -12.45
CA ALA A 6 -12.25 -13.61 -13.05
C ALA A 6 -12.36 -12.39 -12.13
N MET A 7 -12.47 -12.60 -10.82
CA MET A 7 -12.43 -11.54 -9.82
C MET A 7 -11.06 -10.85 -9.77
N LEU A 8 -9.98 -11.63 -9.85
CA LEU A 8 -8.61 -11.10 -9.94
C LEU A 8 -8.44 -10.23 -11.19
N ALA A 9 -8.83 -10.74 -12.36
CA ALA A 9 -8.76 -10.00 -13.61
C ALA A 9 -9.59 -8.71 -13.57
N LYS A 10 -10.79 -8.74 -12.97
CA LYS A 10 -11.66 -7.57 -12.82
C LYS A 10 -11.03 -6.53 -11.85
N SER A 11 -10.47 -6.97 -10.73
CA SER A 11 -9.77 -6.07 -9.78
C SER A 11 -8.55 -5.42 -10.42
N ILE A 12 -7.76 -6.19 -11.18
CA ILE A 12 -6.61 -5.68 -11.94
C ILE A 12 -7.09 -4.64 -12.97
N ALA A 13 -8.12 -4.95 -13.77
CA ALA A 13 -8.67 -4.02 -14.76
C ALA A 13 -9.18 -2.72 -14.10
N THR A 14 -9.87 -2.82 -12.96
CA THR A 14 -10.33 -1.65 -12.22
C THR A 14 -9.16 -0.78 -11.73
N LEU A 15 -8.07 -1.37 -11.26
CA LEU A 15 -6.88 -0.64 -10.82
C LEU A 15 -6.09 -0.02 -11.97
N THR A 16 -6.03 -0.71 -13.14
CA THR A 16 -5.31 -0.20 -14.32
C THR A 16 -6.09 0.86 -15.10
N ASP A 17 -7.43 0.86 -15.00
CA ASP A 17 -8.32 1.88 -15.62
C ASP A 17 -8.37 3.19 -14.80
N LEU A 18 -7.65 3.25 -13.68
CA LEU A 18 -7.52 4.47 -12.89
C LEU A 18 -6.66 5.47 -13.66
N ALA A 19 -7.32 6.49 -14.20
CA ALA A 19 -6.67 7.55 -14.95
C ALA A 19 -5.53 8.20 -14.14
N PRO A 20 -4.41 8.58 -14.76
CA PRO A 20 -3.22 9.15 -14.10
C PRO A 20 -3.48 10.47 -13.34
N GLU A 21 -4.68 11.00 -13.39
CA GLU A 21 -5.08 12.26 -12.73
C GLU A 21 -5.75 12.07 -11.36
N ARG A 22 -5.95 10.84 -10.89
CA ARG A 22 -6.56 10.59 -9.57
C ARG A 22 -5.53 10.78 -8.46
N ASP A 23 -6.03 11.31 -7.35
CA ASP A 23 -5.29 11.39 -6.09
C ASP A 23 -4.79 10.00 -5.67
N LEU A 24 -3.50 9.93 -5.31
CA LEU A 24 -2.84 8.71 -4.88
C LEU A 24 -3.58 8.06 -3.70
N ALA A 25 -4.09 8.87 -2.75
CA ALA A 25 -4.85 8.38 -1.61
C ALA A 25 -6.10 7.62 -2.07
N ALA A 26 -6.90 8.18 -2.98
CA ALA A 26 -8.08 7.51 -3.51
C ALA A 26 -7.75 6.21 -4.26
N THR A 27 -6.58 6.13 -4.88
CA THR A 27 -6.10 4.91 -5.54
C THR A 27 -5.76 3.82 -4.51
N LEU A 28 -5.08 4.18 -3.42
CA LEU A 28 -4.77 3.25 -2.33
C LEU A 28 -6.05 2.76 -1.63
N ASP A 29 -7.02 3.64 -1.39
CA ASP A 29 -8.30 3.28 -0.78
C ASP A 29 -9.06 2.26 -1.65
N GLN A 30 -9.06 2.44 -2.96
CA GLN A 30 -9.64 1.46 -3.87
C GLN A 30 -8.87 0.13 -3.86
N ALA A 31 -7.55 0.17 -3.76
CA ALA A 31 -6.72 -1.02 -3.73
C ALA A 31 -7.00 -1.88 -2.48
N VAL A 32 -7.10 -1.28 -1.28
CA VAL A 32 -7.39 -2.05 -0.06
C VAL A 32 -8.82 -2.61 -0.05
N VAL A 33 -9.81 -1.85 -0.54
CA VAL A 33 -11.20 -2.33 -0.67
C VAL A 33 -11.27 -3.50 -1.66
N ALA A 34 -10.58 -3.40 -2.79
CA ALA A 34 -10.51 -4.48 -3.77
C ALA A 34 -9.77 -5.71 -3.23
N ALA A 35 -8.67 -5.53 -2.49
CA ALA A 35 -7.97 -6.63 -1.82
C ALA A 35 -8.88 -7.36 -0.84
N LYS A 36 -9.58 -6.62 0.04
CA LYS A 36 -10.55 -7.21 0.99
C LYS A 36 -11.58 -8.08 0.27
N GLN A 37 -12.14 -7.61 -0.84
CA GLN A 37 -13.13 -8.36 -1.61
C GLN A 37 -12.54 -9.57 -2.33
N LEU A 38 -11.37 -9.40 -2.96
CA LEU A 38 -10.70 -10.44 -3.74
C LEU A 38 -10.29 -11.63 -2.87
N PHE A 39 -9.73 -11.36 -1.70
CA PHE A 39 -9.27 -12.37 -0.77
C PHE A 39 -10.38 -12.86 0.19
N ALA A 40 -11.59 -12.27 0.11
CA ALA A 40 -12.75 -12.57 0.97
C ALA A 40 -12.38 -12.53 2.47
N VAL A 41 -11.66 -11.49 2.87
CA VAL A 41 -11.17 -11.27 4.24
C VAL A 41 -11.98 -10.21 4.97
N ASP A 42 -11.80 -10.11 6.29
CA ASP A 42 -12.55 -9.19 7.13
C ASP A 42 -11.98 -7.77 7.12
N ALA A 43 -10.68 -7.62 6.87
CA ALA A 43 -10.00 -6.33 6.81
C ALA A 43 -8.78 -6.38 5.88
N ALA A 44 -8.41 -5.25 5.29
CA ALA A 44 -7.19 -5.09 4.50
C ALA A 44 -6.62 -3.68 4.67
N GLY A 45 -5.29 -3.58 4.71
CA GLY A 45 -4.57 -2.32 4.88
C GLY A 45 -3.31 -2.22 4.02
N ILE A 46 -2.80 -1.01 3.90
CA ILE A 46 -1.49 -0.71 3.30
C ILE A 46 -0.74 0.19 4.28
N MET A 47 0.47 -0.24 4.62
CA MET A 47 1.44 0.61 5.30
C MET A 47 2.54 1.04 4.32
N LEU A 48 3.01 2.27 4.46
CA LEU A 48 4.14 2.80 3.69
C LEU A 48 5.21 3.36 4.61
N ALA A 49 6.47 3.22 4.21
CA ALA A 49 7.57 3.81 4.94
C ALA A 49 7.61 5.33 4.74
N ASP A 50 7.75 6.07 5.84
CA ASP A 50 8.02 7.50 5.81
C ASP A 50 9.50 7.80 5.46
N ALA A 51 9.86 9.08 5.43
CA ALA A 51 11.23 9.50 5.12
C ALA A 51 12.29 8.98 6.09
N ASP A 52 11.89 8.61 7.31
CA ASP A 52 12.75 8.04 8.34
C ASP A 52 12.77 6.50 8.30
N GLY A 53 12.09 5.88 7.33
CA GLY A 53 11.98 4.44 7.16
C GLY A 53 11.04 3.76 8.15
N LYS A 54 10.17 4.52 8.83
CA LYS A 54 9.16 3.97 9.73
C LYS A 54 7.88 3.70 8.96
N LEU A 55 7.28 2.53 9.20
CA LEU A 55 5.97 2.21 8.64
C LEU A 55 4.89 3.09 9.24
N ARG A 56 4.05 3.64 8.36
CA ARG A 56 2.85 4.40 8.68
C ARG A 56 1.69 3.82 7.90
N TRP A 57 0.51 3.71 8.52
CA TRP A 57 -0.64 3.29 7.75
C TRP A 57 -1.01 4.37 6.71
N ALA A 58 -1.22 3.94 5.48
CA ALA A 58 -1.49 4.81 4.34
C ALA A 58 -2.93 4.69 3.84
N SER A 59 -3.52 3.49 3.96
CA SER A 59 -4.91 3.23 3.60
C SER A 59 -5.44 2.00 4.32
N ALA A 60 -6.74 1.99 4.62
CA ALA A 60 -7.44 0.90 5.28
C ALA A 60 -8.82 0.68 4.64
N SER A 61 -9.26 -0.56 4.51
CA SER A 61 -10.54 -0.92 3.88
C SER A 61 -11.77 -0.48 4.70
N ASP A 62 -11.59 -0.30 6.00
CA ASP A 62 -12.63 0.01 6.97
C ASP A 62 -12.04 0.37 8.35
N PRO A 63 -12.85 0.81 9.34
CA PRO A 63 -12.36 1.16 10.67
C PRO A 63 -11.65 0.03 11.43
N LEU A 64 -12.00 -1.25 11.17
CA LEU A 64 -11.31 -2.39 11.77
C LEU A 64 -9.87 -2.48 11.25
N ALA A 65 -9.70 -2.41 9.92
CA ALA A 65 -8.39 -2.37 9.30
C ALA A 65 -7.54 -1.20 9.83
N GLN A 66 -8.12 0.00 9.90
CA GLN A 66 -7.42 1.16 10.45
C GLN A 66 -6.92 0.90 11.86
N THR A 67 -7.74 0.35 12.75
CA THR A 67 -7.33 0.04 14.13
C THR A 67 -6.21 -1.00 14.18
N LEU A 68 -6.24 -2.01 13.29
CA LEU A 68 -5.18 -3.02 13.20
C LEU A 68 -3.84 -2.42 12.76
N GLU A 69 -3.87 -1.52 11.77
CA GLU A 69 -2.67 -0.82 11.29
C GLU A 69 -2.13 0.18 12.32
N ASP A 70 -3.01 0.97 12.97
CA ASP A 70 -2.66 1.91 14.04
C ASP A 70 -1.96 1.21 15.22
N ASN A 71 -2.42 0.01 15.59
CA ASN A 71 -1.79 -0.78 16.63
C ASN A 71 -0.37 -1.20 16.22
N GLN A 72 -0.18 -1.72 15.00
CA GLN A 72 1.14 -2.12 14.51
C GLN A 72 2.10 -0.93 14.38
N GLU A 73 1.60 0.23 13.97
CA GLU A 73 2.37 1.47 13.94
C GLU A 73 2.77 1.90 15.36
N THR A 74 1.82 1.92 16.29
CA THR A 74 2.03 2.40 17.67
C THR A 74 3.03 1.54 18.44
N PHE A 75 2.89 0.23 18.34
CA PHE A 75 3.78 -0.71 19.04
C PHE A 75 5.08 -0.98 18.26
N ALA A 76 5.18 -0.51 17.02
CA ALA A 76 6.29 -0.81 16.12
C ALA A 76 6.61 -2.33 16.08
N ALA A 77 5.58 -3.15 16.01
CA ALA A 77 5.64 -4.60 16.03
C ALA A 77 4.48 -5.19 15.23
N GLY A 78 4.61 -6.45 14.79
CA GLY A 78 3.55 -7.16 14.09
C GLY A 78 4.01 -7.73 12.75
N PRO A 79 3.09 -8.41 12.05
CA PRO A 79 3.40 -9.04 10.77
C PRO A 79 3.81 -8.03 9.69
N CYS A 80 3.25 -6.81 9.68
CA CYS A 80 3.64 -5.79 8.71
C CYS A 80 5.11 -5.37 8.89
N LEU A 81 5.57 -5.13 10.12
CA LEU A 81 6.95 -4.76 10.38
C LEU A 81 7.91 -5.92 10.05
N GLU A 82 7.52 -7.18 10.37
CA GLU A 82 8.31 -8.35 9.99
C GLU A 82 8.40 -8.49 8.47
N ALA A 83 7.29 -8.36 7.74
CA ALA A 83 7.29 -8.43 6.29
C ALA A 83 8.14 -7.32 5.65
N PHE A 84 8.01 -6.09 6.14
CA PHE A 84 8.79 -4.95 5.66
C PHE A 84 10.28 -5.12 5.89
N THR A 85 10.70 -5.52 7.09
CA THR A 85 12.12 -5.61 7.45
C THR A 85 12.81 -6.84 6.85
N SER A 86 12.08 -7.96 6.71
CA SER A 86 12.63 -9.19 6.15
C SER A 86 12.56 -9.24 4.61
N GLY A 87 11.70 -8.43 3.98
CA GLY A 87 11.36 -8.54 2.56
C GLY A 87 10.65 -9.85 2.20
N ARG A 88 9.97 -10.48 3.17
CA ARG A 88 9.29 -11.78 3.00
C ARG A 88 7.88 -11.71 3.59
N PRO A 89 6.94 -12.53 3.09
CA PRO A 89 5.62 -12.64 3.71
C PRO A 89 5.71 -13.03 5.19
N ALA A 90 4.92 -12.39 6.02
CA ALA A 90 4.72 -12.74 7.43
C ALA A 90 3.27 -13.24 7.60
N VAL A 91 3.12 -14.43 8.19
CA VAL A 91 1.83 -15.14 8.32
C VAL A 91 1.47 -15.33 9.78
N ILE A 92 0.22 -15.04 10.12
CA ILE A 92 -0.44 -15.46 11.35
C ILE A 92 -1.46 -16.54 10.97
N HIS A 93 -1.25 -17.77 11.42
CA HIS A 93 -2.24 -18.84 11.23
C HIS A 93 -3.32 -18.81 12.30
N ASP A 94 -2.97 -18.50 13.53
CA ASP A 94 -3.90 -18.32 14.64
C ASP A 94 -3.30 -17.35 15.68
N ALA A 95 -3.87 -16.18 15.79
CA ALA A 95 -3.42 -15.15 16.70
C ALA A 95 -3.43 -15.59 18.17
N THR A 96 -4.31 -16.52 18.56
CA THR A 96 -4.34 -17.05 19.94
C THR A 96 -3.15 -17.97 20.27
N LEU A 97 -2.43 -18.43 19.25
CA LEU A 97 -1.28 -19.33 19.38
C LEU A 97 0.04 -18.66 18.93
N GLU A 98 -0.02 -17.40 18.54
CA GLU A 98 1.10 -16.67 17.96
C GLU A 98 1.95 -15.95 19.03
N PRO A 99 3.17 -16.41 19.32
CA PRO A 99 3.99 -15.85 20.40
C PRO A 99 4.88 -14.68 19.98
N ARG A 100 5.04 -14.41 18.67
CA ARG A 100 6.11 -13.52 18.15
C ARG A 100 5.96 -12.06 18.56
N TRP A 101 4.73 -11.53 18.62
CA TRP A 101 4.51 -10.09 18.75
C TRP A 101 3.75 -9.65 20.01
N GLY A 102 3.58 -10.53 20.97
CA GLY A 102 3.07 -10.22 22.33
C GLY A 102 1.76 -9.41 22.32
N GLU A 103 1.85 -8.13 22.68
CA GLU A 103 0.68 -7.23 22.80
C GLU A 103 -0.08 -7.03 21.49
N ILE A 104 0.59 -7.03 20.35
CA ILE A 104 -0.05 -6.93 19.03
C ILE A 104 -0.95 -8.13 18.78
N THR A 105 -0.48 -9.31 19.12
CA THR A 105 -1.25 -10.55 18.96
C THR A 105 -2.49 -10.54 19.85
N LEU A 106 -2.37 -10.03 21.08
CA LEU A 106 -3.51 -9.84 21.98
C LEU A 106 -4.51 -8.83 21.40
N ALA A 107 -4.05 -7.70 20.88
CA ALA A 107 -4.91 -6.71 20.24
C ALA A 107 -5.68 -7.30 19.03
N PHE A 108 -5.05 -8.17 18.24
CA PHE A 108 -5.75 -8.88 17.15
C PHE A 108 -6.87 -9.76 17.67
N VAL A 109 -6.61 -10.53 18.73
CA VAL A 109 -7.62 -11.39 19.36
C VAL A 109 -8.78 -10.57 19.94
N GLU A 110 -8.50 -9.44 20.60
CA GLU A 110 -9.52 -8.52 21.12
C GLU A 110 -10.41 -7.94 20.02
N LEU A 111 -9.82 -7.66 18.84
CA LEU A 111 -10.52 -7.21 17.64
C LEU A 111 -11.16 -8.37 16.84
N GLN A 112 -11.19 -9.59 17.43
CA GLN A 112 -11.73 -10.81 16.82
C GLN A 112 -11.03 -11.24 15.52
N ILE A 113 -9.80 -10.83 15.31
CA ILE A 113 -8.96 -11.30 14.21
C ILE A 113 -8.14 -12.51 14.68
N ARG A 114 -8.20 -13.59 13.89
CA ARG A 114 -7.54 -14.86 14.20
C ARG A 114 -6.40 -15.19 13.24
N SER A 115 -6.46 -14.73 12.02
CA SER A 115 -5.38 -14.93 11.05
C SER A 115 -5.07 -13.68 10.25
N GLY A 116 -3.85 -13.62 9.70
CA GLY A 116 -3.41 -12.49 8.90
C GLY A 116 -2.23 -12.86 8.00
N LEU A 117 -2.09 -12.12 6.94
CA LEU A 117 -0.97 -12.21 6.00
C LEU A 117 -0.53 -10.80 5.62
N SER A 118 0.74 -10.51 5.86
CA SER A 118 1.41 -9.28 5.42
C SER A 118 2.44 -9.63 4.35
N VAL A 119 2.42 -8.91 3.23
CA VAL A 119 3.41 -9.08 2.17
C VAL A 119 4.10 -7.76 1.86
N PRO A 120 5.41 -7.75 1.53
CA PRO A 120 6.10 -6.52 1.18
C PRO A 120 5.57 -5.94 -0.14
N VAL A 121 5.42 -4.61 -0.17
CA VAL A 121 5.24 -3.83 -1.39
C VAL A 121 6.62 -3.33 -1.81
N GLU A 122 7.14 -3.84 -2.94
CA GLU A 122 8.51 -3.60 -3.37
C GLU A 122 8.59 -2.64 -4.56
N LEU A 123 9.45 -1.63 -4.46
CA LEU A 123 9.74 -0.69 -5.54
C LEU A 123 11.22 -0.30 -5.51
N GLY A 124 11.85 -0.29 -6.69
CA GLY A 124 13.25 0.14 -6.79
C GLY A 124 14.27 -0.80 -6.14
N GLY A 125 13.91 -2.07 -5.91
CA GLY A 125 14.79 -3.10 -5.38
C GLY A 125 14.72 -3.34 -3.87
N GLY A 126 13.73 -2.76 -3.19
CA GLY A 126 13.46 -3.02 -1.78
C GLY A 126 12.03 -2.72 -1.36
N PRO A 127 11.63 -3.17 -0.17
CA PRO A 127 10.31 -2.87 0.39
C PRO A 127 10.15 -1.36 0.63
N ILE A 128 9.01 -0.81 0.19
CA ILE A 128 8.57 0.55 0.48
C ILE A 128 7.38 0.58 1.43
N GLY A 129 6.84 -0.58 1.77
CA GLY A 129 5.68 -0.76 2.64
C GLY A 129 5.20 -2.19 2.64
N THR A 130 3.97 -2.40 3.11
CA THR A 130 3.29 -3.70 3.13
C THR A 130 1.85 -3.58 2.64
N LEU A 131 1.34 -4.71 2.15
CA LEU A 131 -0.08 -4.95 1.93
C LEU A 131 -0.51 -6.07 2.88
N ASP A 132 -1.53 -5.79 3.66
CA ASP A 132 -1.92 -6.56 4.81
C ASP A 132 -3.38 -7.00 4.69
N VAL A 133 -3.67 -8.27 5.00
CA VAL A 133 -5.02 -8.83 5.01
C VAL A 133 -5.26 -9.62 6.29
N TYR A 134 -6.48 -9.55 6.82
CA TYR A 134 -6.85 -10.08 8.13
C TYR A 134 -8.17 -10.80 8.08
N ALA A 135 -8.28 -11.94 8.79
CA ALA A 135 -9.50 -12.73 8.85
C ALA A 135 -9.87 -13.10 10.29
N ALA A 136 -11.17 -13.12 10.58
CA ALA A 136 -11.74 -13.56 11.86
C ALA A 136 -11.62 -15.07 12.08
N ALA A 137 -11.50 -15.85 11.00
CA ALA A 137 -11.26 -17.28 11.07
C ALA A 137 -9.77 -17.61 11.22
N PRO A 138 -9.38 -18.59 12.05
CA PRO A 138 -8.00 -19.07 12.09
C PRO A 138 -7.67 -19.89 10.84
N GLY A 139 -6.40 -19.97 10.50
CA GLY A 139 -5.87 -20.89 9.47
C GLY A 139 -5.49 -20.22 8.16
N GLY A 140 -5.31 -21.00 7.18
CA GLY A 140 -5.47 -20.97 5.76
C GLY A 140 -4.69 -20.04 4.86
N TRP A 141 -3.56 -19.53 5.20
CA TRP A 141 -2.73 -18.88 4.17
C TRP A 141 -1.82 -19.91 3.51
N ASP A 142 -2.29 -20.53 2.42
CA ASP A 142 -1.47 -21.45 1.64
C ASP A 142 -0.55 -20.69 0.66
N GLN A 143 0.35 -21.42 0.01
CA GLN A 143 1.31 -20.82 -0.91
C GLN A 143 0.64 -20.12 -2.09
N THR A 144 -0.55 -20.56 -2.49
CA THR A 144 -1.32 -19.94 -3.59
C THR A 144 -1.85 -18.58 -3.18
N GLU A 145 -2.43 -18.47 -1.97
CA GLU A 145 -2.95 -17.23 -1.42
C GLU A 145 -1.82 -16.22 -1.14
N ILE A 146 -0.70 -16.70 -0.60
CA ILE A 146 0.50 -15.88 -0.39
C ILE A 146 1.01 -15.32 -1.73
N SER A 147 1.18 -16.17 -2.74
CA SER A 147 1.65 -15.75 -4.08
C SER A 147 0.69 -14.79 -4.76
N ALA A 148 -0.61 -14.98 -4.58
CA ALA A 148 -1.62 -14.08 -5.13
C ALA A 148 -1.57 -12.70 -4.46
N LEU A 149 -1.43 -12.62 -3.12
CA LEU A 149 -1.30 -11.34 -2.42
C LEU A 149 0.01 -10.64 -2.80
N GLN A 150 1.12 -11.36 -2.94
CA GLN A 150 2.39 -10.81 -3.45
C GLN A 150 2.23 -10.23 -4.88
N THR A 151 1.52 -10.95 -5.75
CA THR A 151 1.23 -10.45 -7.11
C THR A 151 0.41 -9.16 -7.05
N TYR A 152 -0.58 -9.11 -6.18
CA TYR A 152 -1.39 -7.92 -5.99
C TYR A 152 -0.58 -6.75 -5.40
N ALA A 153 0.31 -7.00 -4.44
CA ALA A 153 1.25 -6.01 -3.91
C ALA A 153 2.17 -5.43 -4.99
N GLY A 154 2.60 -6.26 -5.96
CA GLY A 154 3.36 -5.81 -7.13
C GLY A 154 2.58 -4.82 -8.02
N LEU A 155 1.25 -5.00 -8.16
CA LEU A 155 0.39 -4.04 -8.86
C LEU A 155 0.29 -2.72 -8.08
N VAL A 156 0.10 -2.78 -6.77
CA VAL A 156 0.11 -1.59 -5.90
C VAL A 156 1.44 -0.83 -6.04
N ALA A 157 2.57 -1.53 -6.01
CA ALA A 157 3.90 -0.93 -6.21
C ALA A 157 4.01 -0.22 -7.57
N THR A 158 3.46 -0.82 -8.63
CA THR A 158 3.45 -0.22 -9.98
C THR A 158 2.63 1.06 -10.02
N LEU A 159 1.47 1.08 -9.38
CA LEU A 159 0.63 2.28 -9.25
C LEU A 159 1.35 3.40 -8.49
N LEU A 160 1.97 3.07 -7.34
CA LEU A 160 2.78 4.02 -6.56
C LEU A 160 3.93 4.60 -7.37
N GLY A 161 4.68 3.74 -8.09
CA GLY A 161 5.78 4.17 -8.95
C GLY A 161 5.34 5.09 -10.10
N THR A 162 4.18 4.81 -10.69
CA THR A 162 3.60 5.64 -11.75
C THR A 162 3.16 7.00 -11.22
N ALA A 163 2.47 7.04 -10.07
CA ALA A 163 2.04 8.27 -9.42
C ALA A 163 3.24 9.16 -9.01
N ALA A 164 4.29 8.55 -8.44
CA ALA A 164 5.51 9.27 -8.09
C ALA A 164 6.20 9.90 -9.31
N LYS A 165 6.28 9.19 -10.44
CA LYS A 165 6.82 9.72 -11.70
C LYS A 165 5.96 10.84 -12.26
N ALA A 166 4.65 10.72 -12.22
CA ALA A 166 3.72 11.77 -12.68
C ALA A 166 3.88 13.06 -11.86
N GLN A 167 3.99 12.96 -10.53
CA GLN A 167 4.25 14.10 -9.66
C GLN A 167 5.62 14.76 -9.93
N ALA A 168 6.66 13.96 -10.12
CA ALA A 168 7.99 14.46 -10.45
C ALA A 168 7.99 15.19 -11.81
N ASN A 169 7.34 14.62 -12.82
CA ASN A 169 7.20 15.23 -14.15
C ASN A 169 6.35 16.49 -14.11
N GLY A 170 5.28 16.53 -13.33
CA GLY A 170 4.43 17.73 -13.14
C GLY A 170 5.20 18.88 -12.51
N ARG A 171 5.98 18.63 -11.47
CA ARG A 171 6.86 19.64 -10.85
C ARG A 171 7.93 20.15 -11.80
N LEU A 172 8.55 19.27 -12.59
CA LEU A 172 9.54 19.65 -13.58
C LEU A 172 8.93 20.52 -14.70
N ALA A 173 7.76 20.15 -15.21
CA ALA A 173 7.04 20.92 -16.22
C ALA A 173 6.67 22.34 -15.73
N GLU A 174 6.21 22.46 -14.47
CA GLU A 174 5.91 23.77 -13.88
C GLU A 174 7.17 24.62 -13.67
N GLN A 175 8.28 24.05 -13.22
CA GLN A 175 9.56 24.74 -13.10
C GLN A 175 10.08 25.24 -14.45
N LEU A 176 9.98 24.43 -15.51
CA LEU A 176 10.35 24.83 -16.87
C LEU A 176 9.48 25.96 -17.40
N LYS A 177 8.16 25.91 -17.16
CA LYS A 177 7.23 26.96 -17.54
C LYS A 177 7.61 28.31 -16.88
N VAL A 178 7.83 28.29 -15.56
CA VAL A 178 8.27 29.49 -14.81
C VAL A 178 9.59 30.06 -15.37
N ALA A 179 10.57 29.20 -15.68
CA ALA A 179 11.84 29.60 -16.23
C ALA A 179 11.72 30.22 -17.65
N LEU A 180 10.83 29.64 -18.49
CA LEU A 180 10.56 30.16 -19.83
C LEU A 180 9.82 31.50 -19.81
N ASP A 181 8.85 31.66 -18.91
CA ASP A 181 8.11 32.91 -18.76
C ASP A 181 9.02 34.03 -18.22
N ALA A 182 9.95 33.73 -17.31
CA ALA A 182 10.96 34.66 -16.84
C ALA A 182 11.90 35.14 -17.97
N ARG A 183 12.32 34.26 -18.89
CA ARG A 183 13.12 34.61 -20.07
C ARG A 183 12.38 35.52 -21.04
N ARG A 184 11.09 35.26 -21.30
CA ARG A 184 10.27 36.10 -22.17
C ARG A 184 10.14 37.53 -21.65
N LEU A 185 10.08 37.74 -20.34
CA LEU A 185 10.03 39.07 -19.72
C LEU A 185 11.36 39.84 -19.91
N ILE A 186 12.50 39.15 -19.90
CA ILE A 186 13.82 39.77 -20.12
C ILE A 186 13.97 40.19 -21.56
N ASP A 187 13.56 39.37 -22.55
CA ASP A 187 13.67 39.68 -23.97
C ASP A 187 12.76 40.85 -24.39
N HIS A 188 11.57 41.00 -23.79
CA HIS A 188 10.68 42.14 -24.05
C HIS A 188 11.15 43.42 -23.39
N GLY A 189 11.90 43.36 -22.28
CA GLY A 189 12.51 44.53 -21.63
C GLY A 189 13.73 45.10 -22.35
N ALA A 190 14.41 44.29 -23.16
CA ALA A 190 15.59 44.68 -23.91
C ALA A 190 15.26 45.43 -25.24
N CYS A 191 14.02 45.27 -25.76
CA CYS A 191 13.60 45.87 -27.03
C CYS A 191 13.00 47.29 -26.92
N GLN A 192 12.91 47.88 -25.73
CA GLN A 192 12.34 49.21 -25.49
C GLN A 192 13.38 50.31 -25.18
N ARG A 193 14.65 50.04 -25.43
CA ARG A 193 15.70 51.11 -25.34
C ARG A 193 16.41 51.29 -26.66
N PHE A 194 15.75 51.96 -27.60
CA PHE A 194 16.35 52.75 -28.67
C PHE A 194 15.37 53.84 -29.10
#